data_5961f1ae9dd8e401c52dd2dc180ca07b
#
_entry.id   5961f1ae9dd8e401c52dd2dc180ca07b
#
_cell.length_a   1.000
_cell.length_b   1.000
_cell.length_c   1.000
_cell.angle_alpha   90.00
_cell.angle_beta   90.00
_cell.angle_gamma   90.00
#
_symmetry.space_group_name_H-M   'P 1'
#
loop_
_entity.id
_entity.type
_entity.pdbx_description
1 polymer ?
#
loop_
_entity_poly.entity_id
_entity_poly.type
_entity_poly.pdbx_seq_one_letter_code
_entity_poly.pdbx_strand_id
1 'polypeptide(L)'
;MALLALSIALPGPALAATPRVFVVIDGCGIFTEQLPANKQIRFTLLRPNGTQKAARTVNSGGGSVEIDCLGRFAIGDKLVIRRVNGPVLRTITVPRVTITLNRATNKASGKAPAGRSATLLSGDCEPSDPLNDAFCGSGEHQKSFTIPANGSWSKSAAAPGFDPVGGDAASLFLFSPQGDRFTVSDRANVVEVQLGSARVRGIGKPGATVTVTFKDGSTVQGTGTAKANGVTGFFSLTVRKNGNAVLPEVDDEVITSVAGDASFVLTDGLEVDVSQAADDRITGTCFSNGRFEVSMLEDGGLFRTKGFADANGLLDVETFTGSSPITPGLTVQLRCLTSAGDRVLLQAVVP
;
A
#
# COMPACT_ATOMS: atom_id res chain seq x y z
N MET A 1 72.90 -10.74 -26.84
CA MET A 1 72.30 -10.31 -25.58
C MET A 1 71.07 -9.47 -25.90
N ALA A 2 69.89 -10.03 -25.78
CA ALA A 2 68.64 -9.31 -26.01
C ALA A 2 68.03 -8.94 -24.64
N LEU A 3 67.91 -7.66 -24.36
CA LEU A 3 67.21 -7.16 -23.18
C LEU A 3 65.69 -7.29 -23.40
N LEU A 4 65.06 -8.16 -22.65
CA LEU A 4 63.61 -8.21 -22.51
C LEU A 4 63.19 -7.05 -21.59
N ALA A 5 62.55 -6.03 -22.13
CA ALA A 5 61.87 -4.98 -21.34
C ALA A 5 60.54 -5.55 -20.80
N LEU A 6 60.49 -5.80 -19.50
CA LEU A 6 59.29 -6.21 -18.78
C LEU A 6 58.42 -4.98 -18.53
N SER A 7 57.39 -4.79 -19.33
CA SER A 7 56.39 -3.71 -19.11
C SER A 7 55.48 -4.13 -17.95
N ILE A 8 55.70 -3.55 -16.78
CA ILE A 8 54.78 -3.68 -15.65
C ILE A 8 53.60 -2.71 -15.94
N ALA A 9 52.49 -3.29 -16.39
CA ALA A 9 51.21 -2.52 -16.47
C ALA A 9 50.75 -2.23 -15.02
N LEU A 10 50.92 -0.97 -14.61
CA LEU A 10 50.31 -0.51 -13.38
C LEU A 10 48.79 -0.64 -13.51
N PRO A 11 48.06 -1.26 -12.52
CA PRO A 11 46.62 -1.28 -12.55
C PRO A 11 46.13 0.19 -12.55
N GLY A 12 45.42 0.55 -13.61
CA GLY A 12 44.77 1.85 -13.67
C GLY A 12 43.85 2.06 -12.46
N PRO A 13 43.65 3.30 -12.01
CA PRO A 13 42.78 3.57 -10.89
C PRO A 13 41.40 2.95 -11.20
N ALA A 14 40.93 2.03 -10.32
CA ALA A 14 39.60 1.48 -10.44
C ALA A 14 38.60 2.65 -10.46
N LEU A 15 37.87 2.81 -11.55
CA LEU A 15 36.82 3.84 -11.65
C LEU A 15 35.86 3.59 -10.47
N ALA A 16 35.78 4.60 -9.60
CA ALA A 16 34.87 4.54 -8.46
C ALA A 16 33.47 4.25 -8.96
N ALA A 17 32.84 3.20 -8.43
CA ALA A 17 31.49 2.85 -8.82
C ALA A 17 30.54 4.03 -8.58
N THR A 18 29.69 4.31 -9.54
CA THR A 18 28.69 5.38 -9.40
C THR A 18 27.61 4.94 -8.42
N PRO A 19 27.32 5.72 -7.37
CA PRO A 19 26.28 5.38 -6.40
C PRO A 19 24.95 5.11 -7.08
N ARG A 20 24.27 4.04 -6.67
CA ARG A 20 22.88 3.72 -7.04
C ARG A 20 21.95 4.27 -5.99
N VAL A 21 20.81 4.76 -6.42
CA VAL A 21 19.86 5.43 -5.54
C VAL A 21 18.47 4.83 -5.73
N PHE A 22 17.83 4.48 -4.62
CA PHE A 22 16.46 4.00 -4.58
C PHE A 22 15.60 5.02 -3.86
N VAL A 23 14.58 5.53 -4.52
CA VAL A 23 13.69 6.59 -4.04
C VAL A 23 12.25 6.13 -4.09
N VAL A 24 11.51 6.35 -3.00
CA VAL A 24 10.06 6.20 -2.97
C VAL A 24 9.43 7.56 -3.26
N ILE A 25 8.78 7.69 -4.42
CA ILE A 25 8.07 8.92 -4.83
C ILE A 25 6.82 9.04 -3.97
N ASP A 26 6.51 10.28 -3.56
CA ASP A 26 5.48 10.60 -2.56
C ASP A 26 5.74 10.03 -1.15
N GLY A 27 6.78 9.21 -0.98
CA GLY A 27 7.38 8.85 0.28
C GLY A 27 8.52 9.78 0.67
N CYS A 28 9.26 9.44 1.73
CA CYS A 28 10.40 10.23 2.20
C CYS A 28 11.69 9.41 2.39
N GLY A 29 11.62 8.10 2.23
CA GLY A 29 12.76 7.18 2.38
C GLY A 29 13.65 7.15 1.16
N ILE A 30 14.95 6.96 1.39
CA ILE A 30 15.94 6.66 0.36
C ILE A 30 16.86 5.55 0.83
N PHE A 31 17.28 4.73 -0.12
CA PHE A 31 18.38 3.80 0.07
C PHE A 31 19.43 4.04 -1.01
N THR A 32 20.70 3.95 -0.65
CA THR A 32 21.82 4.14 -1.59
C THR A 32 22.85 3.05 -1.42
N GLU A 33 23.44 2.66 -2.53
CA GLU A 33 24.54 1.69 -2.61
C GLU A 33 25.77 2.28 -3.31
N GLN A 34 26.90 1.60 -3.17
CA GLN A 34 28.15 1.94 -3.85
C GLN A 34 28.69 3.34 -3.47
N LEU A 35 28.40 3.78 -2.25
CA LEU A 35 29.02 4.98 -1.68
C LEU A 35 30.46 4.68 -1.25
N PRO A 36 31.34 5.69 -1.21
CA PRO A 36 32.66 5.54 -0.58
C PRO A 36 32.50 5.14 0.88
N ALA A 37 33.09 4.00 1.28
CA ALA A 37 32.96 3.47 2.63
C ALA A 37 33.59 4.40 3.67
N ASN A 38 32.99 4.41 4.88
CA ASN A 38 33.45 5.17 6.05
C ASN A 38 33.67 6.67 5.78
N LYS A 39 32.79 7.28 4.99
CA LYS A 39 32.80 8.71 4.71
C LYS A 39 31.53 9.39 5.19
N GLN A 40 31.69 10.66 5.56
CA GLN A 40 30.55 11.56 5.82
C GLN A 40 29.92 11.94 4.49
N ILE A 41 28.68 11.57 4.28
CA ILE A 41 27.91 11.82 3.06
C ILE A 41 26.75 12.75 3.40
N ARG A 42 26.63 13.84 2.65
CA ARG A 42 25.50 14.77 2.74
C ARG A 42 24.53 14.50 1.61
N PHE A 43 23.29 14.26 1.98
CA PHE A 43 22.12 14.16 1.12
C PHE A 43 21.37 15.49 1.18
N THR A 44 21.10 16.08 0.02
CA THR A 44 20.35 17.35 -0.07
C THR A 44 19.24 17.19 -1.08
N LEU A 45 18.00 17.35 -0.61
CA LEU A 45 16.81 17.36 -1.45
C LEU A 45 16.48 18.81 -1.83
N LEU A 46 16.43 19.08 -3.12
CA LEU A 46 16.14 20.38 -3.69
C LEU A 46 14.81 20.35 -4.43
N ARG A 47 14.04 21.42 -4.36
CA ARG A 47 12.89 21.64 -5.25
C ARG A 47 13.34 21.84 -6.71
N PRO A 48 12.44 21.76 -7.69
CA PRO A 48 12.79 22.01 -9.10
C PRO A 48 13.45 23.37 -9.34
N ASN A 49 13.10 24.39 -8.55
CA ASN A 49 13.69 25.74 -8.60
C ASN A 49 15.07 25.86 -7.91
N GLY A 50 15.61 24.75 -7.41
CA GLY A 50 16.91 24.70 -6.74
C GLY A 50 16.90 25.04 -5.25
N THR A 51 15.77 25.46 -4.65
CA THR A 51 15.71 25.73 -3.21
C THR A 51 15.79 24.44 -2.40
N GLN A 52 16.54 24.46 -1.29
CA GLN A 52 16.68 23.31 -0.41
C GLN A 52 15.34 23.01 0.27
N LYS A 53 14.93 21.75 0.22
CA LYS A 53 13.74 21.20 0.87
C LYS A 53 14.11 20.49 2.16
N ALA A 54 15.18 19.68 2.11
CA ALA A 54 15.71 18.96 3.26
C ALA A 54 17.20 18.66 3.05
N ALA A 55 17.91 18.37 4.13
CA ALA A 55 19.27 17.83 4.06
C ALA A 55 19.56 16.97 5.30
N ARG A 56 20.40 15.93 5.09
CA ARG A 56 20.90 15.07 6.17
C ARG A 56 22.34 14.66 5.88
N THR A 57 23.15 14.58 6.91
CA THR A 57 24.52 14.05 6.84
C THR A 57 24.60 12.76 7.64
N VAL A 58 25.16 11.72 7.04
CA VAL A 58 25.30 10.40 7.64
C VAL A 58 26.66 9.79 7.30
N ASN A 59 27.12 8.83 8.09
CA ASN A 59 28.29 8.02 7.76
C ASN A 59 27.87 6.88 6.82
N SER A 60 28.60 6.67 5.74
CA SER A 60 28.32 5.63 4.74
C SER A 60 28.66 4.20 5.20
N GLY A 61 29.29 4.03 6.37
CA GLY A 61 29.62 2.68 6.88
C GLY A 61 30.31 1.82 5.80
N GLY A 62 29.74 0.68 5.49
CA GLY A 62 30.21 -0.26 4.46
C GLY A 62 29.92 0.12 3.01
N GLY A 63 29.47 1.35 2.73
CA GLY A 63 29.20 1.82 1.36
C GLY A 63 27.72 1.83 0.99
N SER A 64 26.83 1.56 1.92
CA SER A 64 25.37 1.76 1.78
C SER A 64 24.83 2.67 2.87
N VAL A 65 23.72 3.34 2.58
CA VAL A 65 23.02 4.20 3.52
C VAL A 65 21.53 4.07 3.30
N GLU A 66 20.80 3.89 4.38
CA GLU A 66 19.36 4.00 4.44
C GLU A 66 18.98 5.23 5.26
N ILE A 67 18.05 6.01 4.76
CA ILE A 67 17.47 7.16 5.45
C ILE A 67 15.95 6.98 5.39
N ASP A 68 15.34 6.67 6.52
CA ASP A 68 13.89 6.43 6.64
C ASP A 68 13.08 7.61 6.12
N CYS A 69 13.52 8.84 6.45
CA CYS A 69 12.91 10.05 5.95
C CYS A 69 13.92 11.18 5.79
N LEU A 70 14.21 11.56 4.54
CA LEU A 70 14.95 12.77 4.21
C LEU A 70 14.01 13.97 4.03
N GLY A 71 12.81 13.72 3.52
CA GLY A 71 11.78 14.68 3.16
C GLY A 71 11.00 14.14 1.95
N ARG A 72 9.71 14.46 1.87
CA ARG A 72 8.82 13.93 0.81
C ARG A 72 9.36 14.26 -0.58
N PHE A 73 9.57 13.24 -1.39
CA PHE A 73 10.00 13.36 -2.77
C PHE A 73 8.83 13.70 -3.68
N ALA A 74 8.95 14.75 -4.49
CA ALA A 74 7.98 15.11 -5.50
C ALA A 74 8.61 15.06 -6.90
N ILE A 75 7.77 14.93 -7.92
CA ILE A 75 8.20 14.99 -9.32
C ILE A 75 9.02 16.27 -9.59
N GLY A 76 10.19 16.10 -10.19
CA GLY A 76 11.10 17.20 -10.52
C GLY A 76 12.05 17.59 -9.39
N ASP A 77 11.87 17.10 -8.17
CA ASP A 77 12.86 17.32 -7.10
C ASP A 77 14.22 16.73 -7.51
N LYS A 78 15.29 17.33 -6.99
CA LYS A 78 16.66 16.87 -7.22
C LYS A 78 17.28 16.40 -5.93
N LEU A 79 17.79 15.18 -5.91
CA LEU A 79 18.62 14.68 -4.82
C LEU A 79 20.09 14.83 -5.19
N VAL A 80 20.83 15.58 -4.40
CA VAL A 80 22.29 15.76 -4.53
C VAL A 80 22.97 15.00 -3.41
N ILE A 81 23.84 14.08 -3.76
CA ILE A 81 24.65 13.26 -2.85
C ILE A 81 26.08 13.68 -3.00
N ARG A 82 26.72 14.14 -1.92
CA ARG A 82 28.11 14.60 -1.92
C ARG A 82 28.88 14.16 -0.68
N ARG A 83 30.18 14.01 -0.79
CA ARG A 83 31.04 13.90 0.40
C ARG A 83 31.06 15.24 1.12
N VAL A 84 31.02 15.22 2.43
CA VAL A 84 31.27 16.42 3.24
C VAL A 84 32.67 16.90 2.93
N ASN A 85 32.81 18.19 2.61
CA ASN A 85 34.08 18.81 2.16
C ASN A 85 34.68 18.13 0.91
N GLY A 86 33.87 17.53 0.04
CA GLY A 86 34.33 16.81 -1.14
C GLY A 86 33.39 16.96 -2.34
N PRO A 87 33.67 16.20 -3.41
CA PRO A 87 32.92 16.31 -4.65
C PRO A 87 31.48 15.82 -4.50
N VAL A 88 30.62 16.24 -5.46
CA VAL A 88 29.32 15.64 -5.71
C VAL A 88 29.56 14.25 -6.28
N LEU A 89 28.96 13.25 -5.66
CA LEU A 89 29.05 11.86 -6.07
C LEU A 89 27.95 11.50 -7.06
N ARG A 90 26.75 12.04 -6.82
CA ARG A 90 25.57 11.80 -7.64
C ARG A 90 24.60 12.96 -7.56
N THR A 91 23.94 13.23 -8.69
CA THR A 91 22.72 14.05 -8.74
C THR A 91 21.67 13.28 -9.54
N ILE A 92 20.50 13.11 -8.97
CA ILE A 92 19.33 12.53 -9.66
C ILE A 92 18.17 13.51 -9.64
N THR A 93 17.35 13.45 -10.68
CA THR A 93 16.07 14.16 -10.73
C THR A 93 14.94 13.14 -10.63
N VAL A 94 14.01 13.37 -9.72
CA VAL A 94 12.82 12.53 -9.56
C VAL A 94 11.99 12.60 -10.84
N PRO A 95 11.83 11.48 -11.56
CA PRO A 95 11.14 11.49 -12.85
C PRO A 95 9.64 11.68 -12.67
N ARG A 96 8.96 12.09 -13.74
CA ARG A 96 7.50 12.08 -13.77
C ARG A 96 7.02 10.64 -13.92
N VAL A 97 6.56 10.07 -12.82
CA VAL A 97 5.99 8.72 -12.74
C VAL A 97 4.67 8.78 -12.01
N THR A 98 3.67 8.10 -12.55
CA THR A 98 2.36 7.94 -11.92
C THR A 98 1.88 6.50 -12.06
N ILE A 99 1.08 6.06 -11.12
CA ILE A 99 0.36 4.79 -11.15
C ILE A 99 -1.07 5.03 -10.67
N THR A 100 -2.00 4.27 -11.23
CA THR A 100 -3.38 4.16 -10.75
C THR A 100 -3.79 2.70 -10.87
N LEU A 101 -4.23 2.11 -9.77
CA LEU A 101 -4.78 0.77 -9.70
C LEU A 101 -6.30 0.84 -9.81
N ASN A 102 -6.86 0.18 -10.83
CA ASN A 102 -8.29 0.09 -11.05
C ASN A 102 -8.74 -1.36 -10.80
N ARG A 103 -9.42 -1.61 -9.69
CA ARG A 103 -9.90 -2.92 -9.27
C ARG A 103 -10.99 -3.46 -10.21
N ALA A 104 -11.85 -2.60 -10.77
CA ALA A 104 -12.93 -3.05 -11.67
C ALA A 104 -12.41 -3.63 -13.00
N THR A 105 -11.20 -3.26 -13.41
CA THR A 105 -10.56 -3.76 -14.63
C THR A 105 -9.33 -4.60 -14.36
N ASN A 106 -8.94 -4.78 -13.11
CA ASN A 106 -7.72 -5.45 -12.66
C ASN A 106 -6.46 -4.92 -13.36
N LYS A 107 -6.43 -3.61 -13.60
CA LYS A 107 -5.32 -2.96 -14.31
C LYS A 107 -4.65 -1.89 -13.46
N ALA A 108 -3.33 -1.91 -13.49
CA ALA A 108 -2.51 -0.77 -13.12
C ALA A 108 -2.10 -0.02 -14.38
N SER A 109 -2.17 1.30 -14.35
CA SER A 109 -1.85 2.17 -15.48
C SER A 109 -1.23 3.48 -15.00
N GLY A 110 -0.56 4.18 -15.92
CA GLY A 110 0.05 5.45 -15.56
C GLY A 110 0.93 6.05 -16.65
N LYS A 111 1.78 6.97 -16.22
CA LYS A 111 2.80 7.61 -17.08
C LYS A 111 4.18 7.47 -16.46
N ALA A 112 5.18 7.28 -17.32
CA ALA A 112 6.59 7.25 -16.94
C ALA A 112 7.45 7.65 -18.14
N PRO A 113 8.74 8.00 -17.97
CA PRO A 113 9.64 8.29 -19.07
C PRO A 113 9.73 7.11 -20.06
N ALA A 114 9.56 7.43 -21.35
CA ALA A 114 9.59 6.46 -22.44
C ALA A 114 10.91 5.66 -22.48
N GLY A 115 10.85 4.42 -22.94
CA GLY A 115 12.00 3.54 -23.14
C GLY A 115 12.66 3.02 -21.86
N ARG A 116 12.14 3.35 -20.69
CA ARG A 116 12.66 2.86 -19.40
C ARG A 116 12.16 1.47 -19.10
N SER A 117 13.04 0.66 -18.51
CA SER A 117 12.62 -0.61 -17.92
C SER A 117 11.80 -0.33 -16.65
N ALA A 118 10.74 -1.08 -16.49
CA ALA A 118 9.85 -0.99 -15.34
C ALA A 118 9.42 -2.39 -14.88
N THR A 119 9.15 -2.52 -13.60
CA THR A 119 8.55 -3.71 -13.00
C THR A 119 7.32 -3.30 -12.22
N LEU A 120 6.17 -3.85 -12.57
CA LEU A 120 4.95 -3.76 -11.80
C LEU A 120 4.96 -4.90 -10.78
N LEU A 121 4.78 -4.56 -9.52
CA LEU A 121 4.45 -5.50 -8.45
C LEU A 121 3.01 -5.27 -8.08
N SER A 122 2.26 -6.33 -7.89
CA SER A 122 0.93 -6.28 -7.29
C SER A 122 0.82 -7.36 -6.22
N GLY A 123 0.07 -7.10 -5.19
CA GLY A 123 -0.07 -8.01 -4.08
C GLY A 123 -1.22 -7.64 -3.15
N ASP A 124 -1.64 -8.64 -2.42
CA ASP A 124 -2.58 -8.52 -1.33
C ASP A 124 -1.96 -7.63 -0.25
N CYS A 125 -2.67 -6.60 0.14
CA CYS A 125 -2.31 -5.84 1.31
C CYS A 125 -2.73 -6.62 2.53
N GLU A 126 -1.80 -7.34 3.14
CA GLU A 126 -2.05 -7.89 4.47
C GLU A 126 -2.23 -6.76 5.47
N PRO A 127 -3.36 -6.69 6.10
CA PRO A 127 -3.69 -5.59 6.97
C PRO A 127 -3.34 -5.89 8.43
N SER A 128 -2.29 -5.24 8.94
CA SER A 128 -2.25 -4.97 10.38
C SER A 128 -3.32 -3.95 10.80
N ASP A 129 -3.51 -2.99 10.02
CA ASP A 129 -4.70 -2.19 9.78
C ASP A 129 -4.72 -1.92 8.28
N PRO A 130 -5.66 -2.51 7.50
CA PRO A 130 -5.66 -2.39 6.04
C PRO A 130 -5.72 -0.96 5.54
N LEU A 131 -6.02 -0.05 6.45
CA LEU A 131 -6.20 1.35 6.15
C LEU A 131 -4.96 2.20 6.53
N ASN A 132 -4.02 1.68 7.32
CA ASN A 132 -2.85 2.42 7.80
C ASN A 132 -1.52 1.91 7.26
N ASP A 133 -1.46 0.71 6.69
CA ASP A 133 -0.19 0.17 6.26
C ASP A 133 0.27 0.78 4.93
N ALA A 134 1.39 1.52 4.98
CA ALA A 134 2.01 2.11 3.80
C ALA A 134 2.77 1.07 2.93
N PHE A 135 3.00 -0.13 3.46
CA PHE A 135 3.72 -1.21 2.80
C PHE A 135 2.83 -2.42 2.60
N CYS A 136 2.13 -2.43 1.49
CA CYS A 136 1.40 -3.59 1.05
C CYS A 136 2.25 -4.47 0.18
N GLY A 137 2.20 -5.74 0.47
CA GLY A 137 2.61 -6.85 -0.36
C GLY A 137 3.98 -6.76 -0.99
N SER A 138 4.90 -7.48 -0.48
CA SER A 138 6.13 -7.83 -1.16
C SER A 138 5.80 -8.65 -2.42
N GLY A 139 5.26 -7.97 -3.44
CA GLY A 139 5.25 -8.43 -4.82
C GLY A 139 4.98 -9.90 -5.08
N GLU A 140 3.83 -10.42 -4.65
CA GLU A 140 3.42 -11.78 -4.99
C GLU A 140 3.38 -11.98 -6.50
N HIS A 141 3.09 -10.90 -7.24
CA HIS A 141 3.03 -10.91 -8.70
C HIS A 141 3.90 -9.82 -9.28
N GLN A 142 4.86 -10.25 -10.09
CA GLN A 142 5.83 -9.38 -10.72
C GLN A 142 5.71 -9.44 -12.24
N LYS A 143 5.69 -8.27 -12.89
CA LYS A 143 5.67 -8.14 -14.35
C LYS A 143 6.64 -7.08 -14.82
N SER A 144 7.67 -7.48 -15.53
CA SER A 144 8.66 -6.57 -16.12
C SER A 144 8.28 -6.18 -17.55
N PHE A 145 8.51 -4.92 -17.92
CA PHE A 145 8.23 -4.40 -19.27
C PHE A 145 9.03 -3.13 -19.53
N THR A 146 9.03 -2.68 -20.78
CA THR A 146 9.56 -1.38 -21.18
C THR A 146 8.42 -0.39 -21.33
N ILE A 147 8.60 0.83 -20.84
CA ILE A 147 7.63 1.93 -20.99
C ILE A 147 7.53 2.28 -22.49
N PRO A 148 6.33 2.32 -23.08
CA PRO A 148 6.12 2.67 -24.46
C PRO A 148 6.65 4.06 -24.84
N ALA A 149 6.86 4.30 -26.15
CA ALA A 149 7.42 5.56 -26.65
C ALA A 149 6.57 6.79 -26.31
N ASN A 150 5.26 6.65 -26.13
CA ASN A 150 4.37 7.73 -25.69
C ASN A 150 4.38 7.99 -24.18
N GLY A 151 5.16 7.22 -23.42
CA GLY A 151 5.27 7.34 -21.97
C GLY A 151 4.05 6.86 -21.18
N SER A 152 2.99 6.39 -21.84
CA SER A 152 1.80 5.85 -21.17
C SER A 152 1.88 4.33 -21.13
N TRP A 153 1.48 3.76 -20.01
CA TRP A 153 1.50 2.31 -19.81
C TRP A 153 0.23 1.81 -19.13
N SER A 154 -0.14 0.57 -19.43
CA SER A 154 -1.22 -0.16 -18.75
C SER A 154 -0.88 -1.64 -18.75
N LYS A 155 -0.99 -2.28 -17.61
CA LYS A 155 -0.71 -3.71 -17.41
C LYS A 155 -1.75 -4.32 -16.49
N SER A 156 -2.05 -5.63 -16.70
CA SER A 156 -2.82 -6.38 -15.72
C SER A 156 -2.07 -6.40 -14.40
N ALA A 157 -2.76 -6.06 -13.33
CA ALA A 157 -2.30 -6.26 -11.95
C ALA A 157 -2.74 -7.64 -11.42
N ALA A 158 -3.68 -8.31 -12.11
CA ALA A 158 -4.07 -9.67 -11.81
C ALA A 158 -3.05 -10.70 -12.30
N ALA A 159 -3.02 -11.83 -11.64
CA ALA A 159 -2.24 -13.01 -11.99
C ALA A 159 -3.05 -14.29 -11.67
N PRO A 160 -2.62 -15.49 -12.10
CA PRO A 160 -3.29 -16.72 -11.68
C PRO A 160 -3.44 -16.81 -10.16
N GLY A 161 -4.69 -16.89 -9.69
CA GLY A 161 -5.00 -16.95 -8.26
C GLY A 161 -5.01 -15.61 -7.51
N PHE A 162 -4.79 -14.48 -8.21
CA PHE A 162 -4.83 -13.16 -7.61
C PHE A 162 -5.56 -12.16 -8.50
N ASP A 163 -6.67 -11.65 -8.03
CA ASP A 163 -7.40 -10.52 -8.59
C ASP A 163 -7.39 -9.36 -7.58
N PRO A 164 -6.89 -8.16 -7.96
CA PRO A 164 -6.90 -7.01 -7.06
C PRO A 164 -8.30 -6.64 -6.61
N VAL A 165 -8.47 -6.57 -5.30
CA VAL A 165 -9.71 -6.11 -4.66
C VAL A 165 -9.47 -4.81 -3.90
N GLY A 166 -10.51 -4.26 -3.28
CA GLY A 166 -10.41 -3.03 -2.50
C GLY A 166 -9.36 -3.13 -1.40
N GLY A 167 -8.44 -2.17 -1.36
CA GLY A 167 -7.32 -2.12 -0.43
C GLY A 167 -6.01 -2.72 -0.93
N ASP A 168 -6.02 -3.60 -1.92
CA ASP A 168 -4.79 -4.15 -2.52
C ASP A 168 -3.94 -3.07 -3.17
N ALA A 169 -2.65 -3.34 -3.30
CA ALA A 169 -1.71 -2.38 -3.84
C ALA A 169 -1.05 -2.82 -5.13
N ALA A 170 -0.64 -1.84 -5.89
CA ALA A 170 0.30 -2.00 -6.99
C ALA A 170 1.44 -1.00 -6.87
N SER A 171 2.66 -1.45 -7.10
CA SER A 171 3.87 -0.64 -7.09
C SER A 171 4.58 -0.73 -8.42
N LEU A 172 4.96 0.40 -8.97
CA LEU A 172 5.82 0.45 -10.15
C LEU A 172 7.24 0.78 -9.73
N PHE A 173 8.17 -0.10 -10.07
CA PHE A 173 9.60 0.14 -10.00
C PHE A 173 10.08 0.59 -11.37
N LEU A 174 10.56 1.81 -11.47
CA LEU A 174 11.14 2.36 -12.68
C LEU A 174 12.65 2.44 -12.53
N PHE A 175 13.38 1.94 -13.53
CA PHE A 175 14.83 1.92 -13.50
C PHE A 175 15.42 3.00 -14.42
N SER A 176 16.42 3.74 -13.92
CA SER A 176 17.26 4.61 -14.76
C SER A 176 18.30 3.79 -15.52
N PRO A 177 18.89 4.29 -16.62
CA PRO A 177 20.00 3.60 -17.29
C PRO A 177 21.22 3.40 -16.40
N GLN A 178 21.33 4.18 -15.34
CA GLN A 178 22.43 4.12 -14.38
C GLN A 178 22.12 3.19 -13.20
N GLY A 179 20.95 2.51 -13.21
CA GLY A 179 20.53 1.55 -12.18
C GLY A 179 19.84 2.19 -10.97
N ASP A 180 19.50 3.48 -11.00
CA ASP A 180 18.65 4.05 -9.95
C ASP A 180 17.24 3.48 -10.05
N ARG A 181 16.57 3.33 -8.92
CA ARG A 181 15.20 2.83 -8.83
C ARG A 181 14.28 3.89 -8.23
N PHE A 182 13.21 4.16 -8.92
CA PHE A 182 12.12 5.01 -8.46
C PHE A 182 10.89 4.15 -8.24
N THR A 183 10.33 4.20 -7.05
CA THR A 183 9.12 3.46 -6.70
C THR A 183 7.96 4.42 -6.53
N VAL A 184 6.83 4.10 -7.12
CA VAL A 184 5.55 4.76 -6.89
C VAL A 184 4.50 3.68 -6.69
N SER A 185 3.60 3.89 -5.73
CA SER A 185 2.57 2.91 -5.38
C SER A 185 1.19 3.57 -5.41
N ASP A 186 0.19 2.76 -5.68
CA ASP A 186 -1.21 3.11 -5.54
C ASP A 186 -1.97 1.94 -4.93
N ARG A 187 -3.07 2.24 -4.26
CA ARG A 187 -3.96 1.26 -3.63
C ARG A 187 -5.32 1.32 -4.28
N ALA A 188 -5.93 0.16 -4.45
CA ALA A 188 -7.32 0.09 -4.86
C ALA A 188 -8.21 0.75 -3.81
N ASN A 189 -9.13 1.59 -4.28
CA ASN A 189 -10.09 2.22 -3.41
C ASN A 189 -10.89 1.16 -2.63
N VAL A 190 -11.20 1.45 -1.38
CA VAL A 190 -11.96 0.56 -0.49
C VAL A 190 -12.81 1.37 0.47
N VAL A 191 -13.99 0.87 0.75
CA VAL A 191 -14.87 1.36 1.83
C VAL A 191 -15.07 0.24 2.83
N GLU A 192 -14.93 0.56 4.11
CA GLU A 192 -15.23 -0.34 5.22
C GLU A 192 -16.35 0.28 6.07
N VAL A 193 -17.43 -0.46 6.22
CA VAL A 193 -18.57 -0.12 7.06
C VAL A 193 -18.57 -1.06 8.27
N GLN A 194 -18.61 -0.49 9.45
CA GLN A 194 -18.71 -1.26 10.70
C GLN A 194 -20.18 -1.37 11.10
N LEU A 195 -20.73 -2.60 11.18
CA LEU A 195 -22.07 -2.81 11.70
C LEU A 195 -22.15 -2.41 13.19
N GLY A 196 -23.25 -1.79 13.56
CA GLY A 196 -23.42 -1.21 14.89
C GLY A 196 -22.69 0.11 15.13
N SER A 197 -22.07 0.70 14.10
CA SER A 197 -21.37 1.97 14.18
C SER A 197 -21.72 2.86 12.98
N ALA A 198 -21.95 4.16 13.23
CA ALA A 198 -22.13 5.15 12.16
C ALA A 198 -20.80 5.52 11.45
N ARG A 199 -19.69 4.93 11.88
CA ARG A 199 -18.35 5.24 11.34
C ARG A 199 -18.09 4.41 10.09
N VAL A 200 -17.66 5.13 9.04
CA VAL A 200 -17.17 4.53 7.80
C VAL A 200 -15.74 4.99 7.59
N ARG A 201 -14.90 4.10 7.14
CA ARG A 201 -13.51 4.38 6.82
C ARG A 201 -13.10 3.74 5.50
N GLY A 202 -11.97 4.16 4.94
CA GLY A 202 -11.54 3.59 3.69
C GLY A 202 -10.31 4.26 3.09
N ILE A 203 -10.03 3.88 1.86
CA ILE A 203 -9.01 4.48 1.01
C ILE A 203 -9.69 5.00 -0.25
N GLY A 204 -9.49 6.25 -0.55
CA GLY A 204 -9.91 6.89 -1.77
C GLY A 204 -8.75 7.60 -2.44
N LYS A 205 -9.02 8.31 -3.53
CA LYS A 205 -7.99 9.10 -4.21
C LYS A 205 -7.41 10.14 -3.24
N PRO A 206 -6.07 10.22 -3.08
CA PRO A 206 -5.44 11.19 -2.19
C PRO A 206 -5.91 12.62 -2.43
N GLY A 207 -6.35 13.29 -1.36
CA GLY A 207 -6.83 14.66 -1.37
C GLY A 207 -8.25 14.87 -1.92
N ALA A 208 -8.92 13.83 -2.41
CA ALA A 208 -10.30 13.93 -2.89
C ALA A 208 -11.29 14.07 -1.72
N THR A 209 -12.44 14.65 -2.01
CA THR A 209 -13.59 14.61 -1.11
C THR A 209 -14.32 13.30 -1.31
N VAL A 210 -14.54 12.55 -0.25
CA VAL A 210 -15.29 11.30 -0.22
C VAL A 210 -16.64 11.56 0.43
N THR A 211 -17.69 11.10 -0.20
CA THR A 211 -19.07 11.11 0.33
C THR A 211 -19.56 9.67 0.43
N VAL A 212 -20.16 9.31 1.55
CA VAL A 212 -20.81 8.02 1.76
C VAL A 212 -22.26 8.27 2.16
N THR A 213 -23.18 7.54 1.54
CA THR A 213 -24.62 7.64 1.78
C THR A 213 -25.17 6.25 2.09
N PHE A 214 -25.94 6.13 3.16
CA PHE A 214 -26.77 4.96 3.43
C PHE A 214 -28.16 5.19 2.89
N LYS A 215 -28.70 4.21 2.18
CA LYS A 215 -30.07 4.23 1.62
C LYS A 215 -30.80 2.95 1.96
N ASP A 216 -32.04 3.10 2.38
CA ASP A 216 -33.03 2.03 2.42
C ASP A 216 -33.96 2.21 1.20
N GLY A 217 -33.82 1.34 0.21
CA GLY A 217 -34.46 1.49 -1.08
C GLY A 217 -34.20 2.84 -1.74
N SER A 218 -35.24 3.67 -1.92
CA SER A 218 -35.11 5.03 -2.46
C SER A 218 -34.82 6.10 -1.40
N THR A 219 -34.91 5.76 -0.11
CA THR A 219 -34.84 6.69 1.01
C THR A 219 -33.40 6.87 1.51
N VAL A 220 -32.88 8.09 1.51
CA VAL A 220 -31.59 8.42 2.12
C VAL A 220 -31.75 8.38 3.65
N GLN A 221 -31.06 7.43 4.28
CA GLN A 221 -30.98 7.30 5.74
C GLN A 221 -29.98 8.28 6.34
N GLY A 222 -28.86 8.50 5.67
CA GLY A 222 -27.86 9.46 6.11
C GLY A 222 -26.73 9.65 5.11
N THR A 223 -25.96 10.73 5.29
CA THR A 223 -24.80 11.02 4.46
C THR A 223 -23.65 11.51 5.32
N GLY A 224 -22.44 11.10 4.99
CA GLY A 224 -21.20 11.59 5.59
C GLY A 224 -20.20 12.01 4.53
N THR A 225 -19.37 13.00 4.86
CA THR A 225 -18.35 13.51 3.94
C THR A 225 -17.05 13.73 4.69
N ALA A 226 -15.93 13.35 4.07
CA ALA A 226 -14.59 13.63 4.56
C ALA A 226 -13.61 13.90 3.41
N LYS A 227 -12.52 14.59 3.71
CA LYS A 227 -11.41 14.74 2.78
C LYS A 227 -10.42 13.59 3.02
N ALA A 228 -10.14 12.84 1.98
CA ALA A 228 -9.10 11.81 2.03
C ALA A 228 -7.72 12.43 2.28
N ASN A 229 -6.88 11.76 3.03
CA ASN A 229 -5.51 12.19 3.28
C ASN A 229 -4.78 12.42 1.96
N GLY A 230 -4.06 13.53 1.85
CA GLY A 230 -3.39 13.93 0.60
C GLY A 230 -2.19 13.05 0.19
N VAL A 231 -1.80 12.10 1.03
CA VAL A 231 -0.70 11.16 0.78
C VAL A 231 -1.20 9.72 0.65
N THR A 232 -1.88 9.24 1.69
CA THR A 232 -2.30 7.84 1.80
C THR A 232 -3.67 7.57 1.17
N GLY A 233 -4.46 8.61 0.91
CA GLY A 233 -5.86 8.44 0.49
C GLY A 233 -6.81 7.99 1.61
N PHE A 234 -6.30 7.74 2.82
CA PHE A 234 -7.13 7.31 3.95
C PHE A 234 -8.18 8.35 4.31
N PHE A 235 -9.40 7.91 4.56
CA PHE A 235 -10.47 8.72 5.11
C PHE A 235 -11.20 8.00 6.24
N SER A 236 -11.82 8.78 7.11
CA SER A 236 -12.76 8.31 8.13
C SER A 236 -13.83 9.37 8.28
N LEU A 237 -15.09 8.96 8.31
CA LEU A 237 -16.24 9.83 8.45
C LEU A 237 -17.33 9.18 9.31
N THR A 238 -18.28 9.99 9.75
CA THR A 238 -19.50 9.52 10.41
C THR A 238 -20.68 9.88 9.54
N VAL A 239 -21.51 8.89 9.23
CA VAL A 239 -22.76 9.11 8.50
C VAL A 239 -23.79 9.74 9.43
N ARG A 240 -24.48 10.78 8.98
CA ARG A 240 -25.42 11.57 9.79
C ARG A 240 -26.69 11.92 9.01
N LYS A 241 -27.79 12.06 9.76
CA LYS A 241 -29.05 12.66 9.28
C LYS A 241 -29.50 13.72 10.29
N ASN A 242 -29.66 14.94 9.84
CA ASN A 242 -30.05 16.08 10.70
C ASN A 242 -29.12 16.24 11.94
N GLY A 243 -27.80 15.99 11.76
CA GLY A 243 -26.80 16.09 12.82
C GLY A 243 -26.64 14.83 13.68
N ASN A 244 -27.58 13.92 13.70
CA ASN A 244 -27.51 12.67 14.44
C ASN A 244 -26.75 11.60 13.66
N ALA A 245 -25.96 10.78 14.35
CA ALA A 245 -25.31 9.62 13.78
C ALA A 245 -26.34 8.60 13.32
N VAL A 246 -26.12 8.00 12.14
CA VAL A 246 -26.99 6.97 11.55
C VAL A 246 -26.20 5.68 11.51
N LEU A 247 -26.73 4.65 12.15
CA LEU A 247 -26.18 3.30 12.07
C LEU A 247 -26.60 2.65 10.74
N PRO A 248 -25.72 1.91 10.09
CA PRO A 248 -26.10 1.10 8.95
C PRO A 248 -27.03 -0.03 9.41
N GLU A 249 -28.08 -0.25 8.69
CA GLU A 249 -29.05 -1.33 8.91
C GLU A 249 -28.88 -2.39 7.81
N VAL A 250 -29.44 -3.56 8.08
CA VAL A 250 -29.56 -4.62 7.07
C VAL A 250 -30.40 -4.10 5.91
N ASP A 251 -30.05 -4.50 4.69
CA ASP A 251 -30.63 -4.05 3.42
C ASP A 251 -30.31 -2.60 3.03
N ASP A 252 -29.58 -1.85 3.86
CA ASP A 252 -29.06 -0.56 3.43
C ASP A 252 -28.11 -0.70 2.24
N GLU A 253 -28.33 0.12 1.22
CA GLU A 253 -27.38 0.34 0.14
C GLU A 253 -26.33 1.37 0.57
N VAL A 254 -25.05 0.97 0.57
CA VAL A 254 -23.92 1.86 0.82
C VAL A 254 -23.44 2.43 -0.51
N ILE A 255 -23.67 3.71 -0.73
CA ILE A 255 -23.23 4.43 -1.94
C ILE A 255 -22.03 5.28 -1.59
N THR A 256 -20.98 5.18 -2.39
CA THR A 256 -19.75 5.97 -2.20
C THR A 256 -19.39 6.79 -3.44
N SER A 257 -18.85 7.98 -3.24
CA SER A 257 -18.27 8.82 -4.30
C SER A 257 -16.81 8.52 -4.58
N VAL A 258 -16.24 7.50 -3.98
CA VAL A 258 -14.87 7.06 -4.28
C VAL A 258 -14.83 6.62 -5.74
N ALA A 259 -14.00 7.29 -6.56
CA ALA A 259 -14.07 7.20 -8.02
C ALA A 259 -13.98 5.75 -8.52
N GLY A 260 -14.98 5.33 -9.30
CA GLY A 260 -15.07 4.00 -9.89
C GLY A 260 -15.62 2.92 -8.96
N ASP A 261 -16.05 3.28 -7.76
CA ASP A 261 -16.62 2.33 -6.83
C ASP A 261 -18.12 2.19 -7.01
N ALA A 262 -18.56 0.94 -7.07
CA ALA A 262 -19.97 0.61 -7.06
C ALA A 262 -20.52 0.70 -5.62
N SER A 263 -21.82 0.90 -5.50
CA SER A 263 -22.54 0.67 -4.25
C SER A 263 -22.57 -0.83 -3.92
N PHE A 264 -22.75 -1.15 -2.66
CA PHE A 264 -23.02 -2.50 -2.19
C PHE A 264 -24.15 -2.48 -1.16
N VAL A 265 -24.85 -3.59 -1.04
CA VAL A 265 -25.95 -3.75 -0.09
C VAL A 265 -25.47 -4.53 1.12
N LEU A 266 -25.84 -4.07 2.31
CA LEU A 266 -25.63 -4.80 3.57
C LEU A 266 -26.67 -5.90 3.65
N THR A 267 -26.25 -7.14 3.39
CA THR A 267 -27.16 -8.29 3.39
C THR A 267 -27.50 -8.76 4.80
N ASP A 268 -28.70 -9.31 4.95
CA ASP A 268 -29.09 -9.99 6.18
C ASP A 268 -28.19 -11.20 6.50
N GLY A 269 -28.09 -11.53 7.78
CA GLY A 269 -27.37 -12.71 8.25
C GLY A 269 -25.86 -12.59 8.32
N LEU A 270 -25.25 -11.38 8.12
CA LEU A 270 -23.83 -11.20 8.40
C LEU A 270 -23.60 -11.30 9.91
N GLU A 271 -22.81 -12.29 10.34
CA GLU A 271 -22.61 -12.60 11.75
C GLU A 271 -21.19 -13.10 12.03
N VAL A 272 -20.70 -12.82 13.24
CA VAL A 272 -19.52 -13.47 13.80
C VAL A 272 -19.93 -14.16 15.11
N ASP A 273 -19.72 -15.47 15.17
CA ASP A 273 -20.04 -16.28 16.35
C ASP A 273 -18.74 -16.75 17.01
N VAL A 274 -18.62 -16.41 18.27
CA VAL A 274 -17.47 -16.73 19.14
C VAL A 274 -17.87 -17.72 20.25
N SER A 275 -19.04 -18.36 20.15
CA SER A 275 -19.52 -19.32 21.15
C SER A 275 -18.62 -20.56 21.28
N GLN A 276 -17.89 -20.90 20.20
CA GLN A 276 -16.97 -22.03 20.16
C GLN A 276 -15.49 -21.61 20.32
N ALA A 277 -15.26 -20.39 20.82
CA ALA A 277 -13.89 -19.88 20.99
C ALA A 277 -13.06 -20.70 21.99
N ALA A 278 -13.70 -21.38 22.96
CA ALA A 278 -13.02 -22.31 23.87
C ALA A 278 -12.40 -23.52 23.16
N ASP A 279 -12.90 -23.88 21.97
CA ASP A 279 -12.37 -24.94 21.10
C ASP A 279 -11.45 -24.35 20.00
N ASP A 280 -10.99 -23.14 20.19
CA ASP A 280 -10.18 -22.40 19.21
C ASP A 280 -10.86 -22.23 17.84
N ARG A 281 -12.18 -22.10 17.83
CA ARG A 281 -13.00 -22.06 16.63
C ARG A 281 -13.86 -20.80 16.58
N ILE A 282 -13.86 -20.15 15.43
CA ILE A 282 -14.70 -19.01 15.11
C ILE A 282 -15.56 -19.37 13.91
N THR A 283 -16.87 -19.22 14.07
CA THR A 283 -17.83 -19.41 12.99
C THR A 283 -18.50 -18.09 12.64
N GLY A 284 -19.21 -18.05 11.53
CA GLY A 284 -19.94 -16.85 11.14
C GLY A 284 -20.54 -16.95 9.76
N THR A 285 -21.10 -15.83 9.32
CA THR A 285 -21.73 -15.71 8.02
C THR A 285 -21.23 -14.44 7.32
N CYS A 286 -20.81 -14.59 6.09
CA CYS A 286 -20.38 -13.52 5.17
C CYS A 286 -21.18 -13.58 3.87
N PHE A 287 -20.73 -12.86 2.85
CA PHE A 287 -21.30 -12.98 1.50
C PHE A 287 -21.01 -14.36 0.92
N SER A 288 -22.00 -14.95 0.21
CA SER A 288 -21.85 -16.27 -0.45
C SER A 288 -20.62 -16.30 -1.36
N ASN A 289 -19.75 -17.29 -1.18
CA ASN A 289 -18.44 -17.41 -1.84
C ASN A 289 -17.57 -16.17 -1.68
N GLY A 290 -17.89 -15.28 -0.72
CA GLY A 290 -17.16 -14.05 -0.45
C GLY A 290 -15.86 -14.33 0.30
N ARG A 291 -14.85 -13.48 0.07
CA ARG A 291 -13.64 -13.50 0.90
C ARG A 291 -13.98 -13.01 2.31
N PHE A 292 -13.32 -13.59 3.28
CA PHE A 292 -13.38 -13.08 4.65
C PHE A 292 -11.98 -12.97 5.26
N GLU A 293 -11.90 -12.16 6.29
CA GLU A 293 -10.73 -12.02 7.14
C GLU A 293 -11.16 -12.01 8.59
N VAL A 294 -10.60 -12.90 9.39
CA VAL A 294 -10.77 -12.92 10.85
C VAL A 294 -9.49 -12.40 11.48
N SER A 295 -9.62 -11.49 12.43
CA SER A 295 -8.48 -10.97 13.19
C SER A 295 -8.82 -10.81 14.66
N MET A 296 -7.83 -11.03 15.52
CA MET A 296 -7.90 -10.82 16.97
C MET A 296 -6.64 -10.11 17.43
N LEU A 297 -6.78 -9.23 18.42
CA LEU A 297 -5.64 -8.58 19.07
C LEU A 297 -5.41 -9.26 20.41
N GLU A 298 -4.30 -9.93 20.55
CA GLU A 298 -3.83 -10.54 21.80
C GLU A 298 -2.66 -9.75 22.39
N ASP A 299 -2.36 -9.97 23.67
CA ASP A 299 -1.26 -9.29 24.40
C ASP A 299 0.15 -9.53 23.79
N GLY A 300 0.28 -10.48 22.87
CA GLY A 300 1.53 -10.85 22.22
C GLY A 300 1.60 -10.57 20.72
N GLY A 301 0.54 -10.09 20.13
CA GLY A 301 0.49 -9.84 18.67
C GLY A 301 -0.91 -9.90 18.08
N LEU A 302 -0.97 -9.61 16.79
CA LEU A 302 -2.18 -9.68 16.03
C LEU A 302 -2.27 -11.02 15.29
N PHE A 303 -3.26 -11.83 15.66
CA PHE A 303 -3.59 -13.03 14.92
C PHE A 303 -4.51 -12.70 13.73
N ARG A 304 -4.35 -13.41 12.63
CA ARG A 304 -5.18 -13.28 11.43
C ARG A 304 -5.27 -14.54 10.62
N THR A 305 -6.43 -14.75 10.07
CA THR A 305 -6.66 -15.72 9.01
C THR A 305 -7.61 -15.16 7.97
N LYS A 306 -7.52 -15.65 6.76
CA LYS A 306 -8.39 -15.29 5.66
C LYS A 306 -8.79 -16.53 4.87
N GLY A 307 -9.96 -16.47 4.25
CA GLY A 307 -10.51 -17.57 3.51
C GLY A 307 -11.67 -17.13 2.63
N PHE A 308 -12.43 -18.12 2.19
CA PHE A 308 -13.67 -17.94 1.45
C PHE A 308 -14.80 -18.59 2.23
N ALA A 309 -15.90 -17.85 2.39
CA ALA A 309 -17.15 -18.44 2.86
C ALA A 309 -17.67 -19.43 1.82
N ASP A 310 -18.47 -20.39 2.25
CA ASP A 310 -19.10 -21.36 1.36
C ASP A 310 -20.18 -20.72 0.47
N ALA A 311 -20.88 -21.55 -0.31
CA ALA A 311 -21.97 -21.10 -1.18
C ALA A 311 -23.19 -20.53 -0.42
N ASN A 312 -23.30 -20.81 0.87
CA ASN A 312 -24.33 -20.26 1.75
C ASN A 312 -23.83 -19.05 2.55
N GLY A 313 -22.57 -18.65 2.37
CA GLY A 313 -21.93 -17.59 3.11
C GLY A 313 -21.34 -18.03 4.46
N LEU A 314 -21.41 -19.31 4.80
CA LEU A 314 -20.90 -19.81 6.08
C LEU A 314 -19.36 -19.85 6.07
N LEU A 315 -18.78 -19.45 7.17
CA LEU A 315 -17.37 -19.61 7.45
C LEU A 315 -17.16 -20.40 8.73
N ASP A 316 -16.06 -21.13 8.74
CA ASP A 316 -15.64 -21.95 9.85
C ASP A 316 -14.12 -21.92 9.88
N VAL A 317 -13.58 -21.32 10.92
CA VAL A 317 -12.16 -21.06 11.04
C VAL A 317 -11.63 -21.80 12.26
N GLU A 318 -10.91 -22.89 12.00
CA GLU A 318 -10.02 -23.49 12.99
C GLU A 318 -8.72 -22.70 13.00
N THR A 319 -8.54 -21.90 14.03
CA THR A 319 -7.59 -20.82 13.94
C THR A 319 -6.19 -21.18 14.42
N PHE A 320 -6.04 -22.20 15.29
CA PHE A 320 -4.96 -22.03 16.23
C PHE A 320 -4.22 -23.31 16.58
N THR A 321 -3.77 -24.02 15.58
CA THR A 321 -2.82 -25.11 15.85
C THR A 321 -1.54 -24.54 16.45
N GLY A 322 -1.56 -24.24 17.74
CA GLY A 322 -0.35 -24.33 18.54
C GLY A 322 0.22 -23.12 19.24
N SER A 323 -0.37 -21.93 19.25
CA SER A 323 0.33 -20.81 19.91
C SER A 323 -0.43 -20.02 20.97
N SER A 324 -1.73 -19.89 20.91
CA SER A 324 -2.48 -19.22 22.00
C SER A 324 -3.98 -19.57 21.91
N PRO A 325 -4.56 -20.13 22.98
CA PRO A 325 -6.01 -20.35 23.01
C PRO A 325 -6.74 -19.01 22.97
N ILE A 326 -7.91 -19.00 22.34
CA ILE A 326 -8.80 -17.84 22.40
C ILE A 326 -9.26 -17.65 23.85
N THR A 327 -8.92 -16.50 24.45
CA THR A 327 -9.24 -16.23 25.86
C THR A 327 -10.46 -15.33 26.00
N PRO A 328 -11.27 -15.49 27.09
CA PRO A 328 -12.36 -14.57 27.39
C PRO A 328 -11.94 -13.11 27.41
N GLY A 329 -12.78 -12.25 26.89
CA GLY A 329 -12.53 -10.80 26.80
C GLY A 329 -11.82 -10.33 25.51
N LEU A 330 -11.29 -11.24 24.68
CA LEU A 330 -10.74 -10.87 23.39
C LEU A 330 -11.82 -10.34 22.44
N THR A 331 -11.44 -9.36 21.65
CA THR A 331 -12.30 -8.85 20.56
C THR A 331 -11.93 -9.55 19.25
N VAL A 332 -12.87 -10.30 18.72
CA VAL A 332 -12.79 -10.89 17.38
C VAL A 332 -13.38 -9.91 16.38
N GLN A 333 -12.67 -9.69 15.30
CA GLN A 333 -13.12 -8.91 14.16
C GLN A 333 -13.25 -9.81 12.94
N LEU A 334 -14.45 -9.85 12.37
CA LEU A 334 -14.70 -10.48 11.08
C LEU A 334 -14.93 -9.39 10.03
N ARG A 335 -14.16 -9.44 8.95
CA ARG A 335 -14.35 -8.61 7.77
C ARG A 335 -14.89 -9.47 6.64
N CYS A 336 -16.10 -9.18 6.21
CA CYS A 336 -16.70 -9.77 5.03
C CYS A 336 -16.43 -8.88 3.83
N LEU A 337 -15.83 -9.42 2.77
CA LEU A 337 -15.49 -8.67 1.57
C LEU A 337 -16.53 -8.92 0.48
N THR A 338 -17.05 -7.85 -0.11
CA THR A 338 -17.84 -7.94 -1.34
C THR A 338 -16.96 -8.42 -2.50
N SER A 339 -17.54 -8.80 -3.62
CA SER A 339 -16.81 -9.16 -4.84
C SER A 339 -15.91 -8.01 -5.37
N ALA A 340 -16.25 -6.77 -5.04
CA ALA A 340 -15.45 -5.59 -5.37
C ALA A 340 -14.36 -5.29 -4.32
N GLY A 341 -14.36 -6.00 -3.17
CA GLY A 341 -13.42 -5.84 -2.08
C GLY A 341 -13.78 -4.76 -1.06
N ASP A 342 -14.98 -4.15 -1.15
CA ASP A 342 -15.51 -3.34 -0.06
C ASP A 342 -15.82 -4.24 1.12
N ARG A 343 -15.82 -3.67 2.33
CA ARG A 343 -15.77 -4.46 3.55
C ARG A 343 -16.90 -4.12 4.50
N VAL A 344 -17.45 -5.16 5.09
CA VAL A 344 -18.33 -5.07 6.25
C VAL A 344 -17.58 -5.63 7.45
N LEU A 345 -17.40 -4.82 8.48
CA LEU A 345 -16.73 -5.20 9.72
C LEU A 345 -17.74 -5.54 10.79
N LEU A 346 -17.64 -6.76 11.30
CA LEU A 346 -18.37 -7.24 12.46
C LEU A 346 -17.40 -7.42 13.63
N GLN A 347 -17.89 -7.25 14.85
CA GLN A 347 -17.09 -7.43 16.05
C GLN A 347 -17.89 -8.20 17.10
N ALA A 348 -17.24 -9.15 17.75
CA ALA A 348 -17.75 -9.86 18.92
C ALA A 348 -16.69 -9.93 20.00
N VAL A 349 -17.11 -9.96 21.26
CA VAL A 349 -16.23 -10.18 22.41
C VAL A 349 -16.41 -11.61 22.86
N VAL A 350 -15.32 -12.34 23.04
CA VAL A 350 -15.33 -13.71 23.56
C VAL A 350 -15.87 -13.69 24.98
N PRO A 351 -16.89 -14.49 25.29
CA PRO A 351 -17.57 -14.52 26.59
C PRO A 351 -16.67 -15.02 27.73
#